data_c2ed765a3fd0d3614f6bbb7e9412ab4c
#
_entry.id   c2ed765a3fd0d3614f6bbb7e9412ab4c
#
_cell.length_a   1.000
_cell.length_b   1.000
_cell.length_c   1.000
_cell.angle_alpha   90.00
_cell.angle_beta   90.00
_cell.angle_gamma   90.00
#
_symmetry.space_group_name_H-M   'P 1'
#
loop_
_entity.id
_entity.type
_entity.pdbx_description
1 polymer ?
#
loop_
_entity_poly.entity_id
_entity_poly.type
_entity_poly.pdbx_seq_one_letter_code
_entity_poly.pdbx_strand_id
1 'polypeptide(L)'
;PIPAKGGEREITTFPGHKFTYDFDGQRHWVEIRADQDLEVLLAHETEIVVRCTTTASGFRENGQPLDIRVIPWWSPRGASRFLELVRDHYYDGCALNRVVPAFLTQFGIAADTEKRRHWRDRSIADDPKRKEVGFLPGMLSFAGSGPDSRNAEVFVVMPNTPEHQLEYFGANSWETPFGIVKQPLDETPISRWHVTGDIHPFGDGTDPQRIYQDDGYEYLMTNFPELDYIETCRVEEISVNSDKEL
;
A
#
# COMPACT_ATOMS: atom_id res chain seq x y z
N PRO A 1 3.95 -27.54 -9.51
CA PRO A 1 3.10 -26.56 -8.85
C PRO A 1 3.95 -25.65 -7.97
N ILE A 2 3.82 -24.35 -8.18
CA ILE A 2 4.45 -23.34 -7.31
C ILE A 2 3.76 -23.45 -5.96
N PRO A 3 4.48 -23.47 -4.83
CA PRO A 3 3.83 -23.59 -3.53
C PRO A 3 2.93 -22.37 -3.26
N ALA A 4 1.75 -22.63 -2.72
CA ALA A 4 0.72 -21.62 -2.45
C ALA A 4 1.07 -20.59 -1.34
N LYS A 5 2.29 -20.57 -0.85
CA LYS A 5 2.81 -19.62 0.14
C LYS A 5 4.21 -19.19 -0.25
N GLY A 6 4.32 -18.13 -1.08
CA GLY A 6 5.48 -17.25 -1.20
C GLY A 6 6.88 -17.90 -1.29
N GLY A 7 6.99 -19.14 -1.75
CA GLY A 7 8.26 -19.81 -1.90
C GLY A 7 8.81 -19.59 -3.31
N GLU A 8 10.01 -19.10 -3.40
CA GLU A 8 10.76 -19.07 -4.64
C GLU A 8 11.04 -20.52 -5.11
N ARG A 9 10.84 -20.76 -6.39
CA ARG A 9 11.20 -22.02 -7.02
C ARG A 9 11.88 -21.74 -8.34
N GLU A 10 13.11 -22.17 -8.46
CA GLU A 10 13.82 -22.13 -9.74
C GLU A 10 13.20 -23.17 -10.67
N ILE A 11 12.78 -22.74 -11.84
CA ILE A 11 12.21 -23.59 -12.89
C ILE A 11 13.04 -23.39 -14.14
N THR A 12 13.74 -24.45 -14.58
CA THR A 12 14.39 -24.43 -15.89
C THR A 12 13.33 -24.47 -16.99
N THR A 13 13.33 -23.47 -17.85
CA THR A 13 12.33 -23.30 -18.89
C THR A 13 12.97 -22.87 -20.22
N PHE A 14 12.16 -22.90 -21.29
CA PHE A 14 12.57 -22.55 -22.65
C PHE A 14 11.57 -21.58 -23.26
N PRO A 15 11.95 -20.71 -24.20
CA PRO A 15 11.05 -19.84 -24.93
C PRO A 15 9.84 -20.59 -25.51
N GLY A 16 8.66 -20.00 -25.41
CA GLY A 16 7.39 -20.60 -25.83
C GLY A 16 6.69 -21.46 -24.76
N HIS A 17 7.32 -21.73 -23.61
CA HIS A 17 6.62 -22.38 -22.51
C HIS A 17 5.58 -21.41 -21.90
N LYS A 18 4.38 -21.95 -21.62
CA LYS A 18 3.30 -21.22 -20.97
C LYS A 18 3.15 -21.69 -19.54
N PHE A 19 3.09 -20.74 -18.62
CA PHE A 19 2.83 -20.99 -17.21
C PHE A 19 1.53 -20.32 -16.79
N THR A 20 0.83 -20.97 -15.88
CA THR A 20 -0.31 -20.36 -15.19
C THR A 20 0.04 -20.12 -13.74
N TYR A 21 -0.41 -18.99 -13.19
CA TYR A 21 -0.28 -18.67 -11.79
C TYR A 21 -1.58 -18.09 -11.28
N ASP A 22 -1.87 -18.29 -10.00
CA ASP A 22 -3.02 -17.72 -9.36
C ASP A 22 -2.57 -16.46 -8.60
N PHE A 23 -3.10 -15.32 -8.98
CA PHE A 23 -2.89 -14.06 -8.30
C PHE A 23 -4.23 -13.37 -8.13
N ASP A 24 -4.48 -12.81 -6.96
CA ASP A 24 -5.70 -12.07 -6.69
C ASP A 24 -6.99 -12.91 -6.85
N GLY A 25 -6.92 -14.21 -6.56
CA GLY A 25 -8.03 -15.14 -6.75
C GLY A 25 -8.39 -15.43 -8.20
N GLN A 26 -7.62 -14.91 -9.15
CA GLN A 26 -7.75 -15.15 -10.58
C GLN A 26 -6.58 -15.94 -11.13
N ARG A 27 -6.86 -16.72 -12.19
CA ARG A 27 -5.84 -17.46 -12.90
C ARG A 27 -5.32 -16.67 -14.07
N HIS A 28 -4.03 -16.40 -14.05
CA HIS A 28 -3.26 -15.72 -15.10
C HIS A 28 -2.37 -16.72 -15.82
N TRP A 29 -1.89 -16.33 -17.00
CA TRP A 29 -0.89 -17.10 -17.73
C TRP A 29 0.20 -16.18 -18.28
N VAL A 30 1.37 -16.75 -18.51
CA VAL A 30 2.50 -16.08 -19.14
C VAL A 30 3.22 -17.03 -20.07
N GLU A 31 3.68 -16.51 -21.19
CA GLU A 31 4.54 -17.23 -22.13
C GLU A 31 5.98 -16.75 -21.97
N ILE A 32 6.92 -17.68 -21.87
CA ILE A 32 8.34 -17.36 -21.74
C ILE A 32 8.89 -16.86 -23.06
N ARG A 33 9.52 -15.70 -23.04
CA ARG A 33 10.26 -15.12 -24.16
C ARG A 33 11.76 -15.30 -23.98
N ALA A 34 12.51 -15.36 -25.09
CA ALA A 34 13.92 -15.70 -25.07
C ALA A 34 14.83 -14.68 -24.36
N ASP A 35 14.35 -13.46 -24.18
CA ASP A 35 15.12 -12.29 -23.73
C ASP A 35 14.62 -11.73 -22.38
N GLN A 36 13.73 -12.45 -21.70
CA GLN A 36 13.10 -11.95 -20.50
C GLN A 36 13.17 -12.93 -19.33
N ASP A 37 13.36 -12.38 -18.15
CA ASP A 37 13.25 -13.09 -16.89
C ASP A 37 11.76 -13.37 -16.57
N LEU A 38 11.43 -14.60 -16.21
CA LEU A 38 10.07 -15.02 -15.89
C LEU A 38 9.44 -14.17 -14.76
N GLU A 39 10.21 -13.87 -13.74
CA GLU A 39 9.73 -13.10 -12.60
C GLU A 39 9.31 -11.69 -13.01
N VAL A 40 10.09 -11.06 -13.87
CA VAL A 40 9.80 -9.73 -14.42
C VAL A 40 8.55 -9.75 -15.29
N LEU A 41 8.40 -10.77 -16.15
CA LEU A 41 7.22 -10.93 -17.01
C LEU A 41 5.93 -11.06 -16.22
N LEU A 42 5.90 -11.94 -15.23
CA LEU A 42 4.69 -12.20 -14.42
C LEU A 42 4.20 -10.95 -13.73
N ALA A 43 5.14 -10.11 -13.26
CA ALA A 43 4.82 -8.95 -12.49
C ALA A 43 4.45 -7.71 -13.32
N HIS A 44 5.05 -7.56 -14.51
CA HIS A 44 4.81 -6.39 -15.35
C HIS A 44 3.45 -6.41 -16.07
N GLU A 45 2.86 -7.59 -16.28
CA GLU A 45 1.60 -7.72 -17.00
C GLU A 45 0.35 -7.49 -16.12
N THR A 46 0.52 -7.44 -14.81
CA THR A 46 -0.61 -7.27 -13.88
C THR A 46 -0.64 -5.87 -13.30
N GLU A 47 -1.67 -5.12 -13.63
CA GLU A 47 -1.98 -3.83 -13.01
C GLU A 47 -3.34 -3.92 -12.32
N ILE A 48 -3.37 -3.52 -11.06
CA ILE A 48 -4.57 -3.54 -10.24
C ILE A 48 -4.82 -2.12 -9.74
N VAL A 49 -6.05 -1.64 -9.90
CA VAL A 49 -6.48 -0.36 -9.37
C VAL A 49 -7.33 -0.57 -8.13
N VAL A 50 -6.95 0.06 -7.04
CA VAL A 50 -7.74 0.16 -5.82
C VAL A 50 -8.23 1.59 -5.70
N ARG A 51 -9.55 1.78 -5.71
CA ARG A 51 -10.16 3.07 -5.42
C ARG A 51 -10.47 3.16 -3.95
N CYS A 52 -9.88 4.14 -3.28
CA CYS A 52 -10.29 4.59 -1.97
C CYS A 52 -11.10 5.87 -2.07
N THR A 53 -12.06 6.06 -1.18
CA THR A 53 -12.68 7.37 -0.92
C THR A 53 -12.20 7.87 0.42
N THR A 54 -11.90 9.16 0.52
CA THR A 54 -11.41 9.76 1.76
C THR A 54 -12.19 11.01 2.09
N THR A 55 -12.30 11.35 3.37
CA THR A 55 -12.62 12.71 3.76
C THR A 55 -11.44 13.62 3.39
N ALA A 56 -11.69 14.91 3.32
CA ALA A 56 -10.65 15.92 3.20
C ALA A 56 -11.14 17.21 3.83
N SER A 57 -10.30 17.89 4.60
CA SER A 57 -10.63 19.14 5.28
C SER A 57 -11.28 20.16 4.34
N GLY A 58 -12.53 20.54 4.65
CA GLY A 58 -13.32 21.50 3.86
C GLY A 58 -14.24 20.88 2.80
N PHE A 59 -14.23 19.56 2.59
CA PHE A 59 -15.16 18.86 1.69
C PHE A 59 -15.94 17.81 2.49
N ARG A 60 -17.10 18.19 2.99
CA ARG A 60 -17.98 17.29 3.75
C ARG A 60 -18.98 16.51 2.88
N GLU A 61 -18.99 16.75 1.58
CA GLU A 61 -19.95 16.12 0.67
C GLU A 61 -19.21 15.16 -0.27
N ASN A 62 -19.46 13.88 -0.08
CA ASN A 62 -19.01 12.74 -0.90
C ASN A 62 -17.49 12.54 -0.94
N GLY A 63 -17.05 11.40 -0.44
CA GLY A 63 -15.66 11.00 -0.34
C GLY A 63 -14.85 11.28 -1.60
N GLN A 64 -13.71 11.92 -1.43
CA GLN A 64 -12.83 12.28 -2.55
C GLN A 64 -12.10 11.03 -3.03
N PRO A 65 -12.13 10.69 -4.32
CA PRO A 65 -11.49 9.49 -4.83
C PRO A 65 -9.98 9.59 -4.80
N LEU A 66 -9.35 8.49 -4.44
CA LEU A 66 -7.92 8.26 -4.49
C LEU A 66 -7.68 6.91 -5.16
N ASP A 67 -7.24 6.91 -6.40
CA ASP A 67 -6.96 5.71 -7.16
C ASP A 67 -5.50 5.29 -6.96
N ILE A 68 -5.29 4.10 -6.47
CA ILE A 68 -3.98 3.51 -6.20
C ILE A 68 -3.74 2.40 -7.23
N ARG A 69 -2.74 2.58 -8.07
CA ARG A 69 -2.23 1.51 -8.92
C ARG A 69 -1.31 0.64 -8.09
N VAL A 70 -1.72 -0.61 -7.87
CA VAL A 70 -0.90 -1.62 -7.19
C VAL A 70 -0.01 -2.30 -8.21
N ILE A 71 1.29 -2.40 -7.90
CA ILE A 71 2.30 -2.92 -8.83
C ILE A 71 3.02 -4.10 -8.15
N PRO A 72 2.53 -5.32 -8.34
CA PRO A 72 3.02 -6.50 -7.62
C PRO A 72 4.52 -6.79 -7.80
N TRP A 73 5.08 -6.47 -8.96
CA TRP A 73 6.50 -6.75 -9.20
C TRP A 73 7.45 -5.86 -8.38
N TRP A 74 6.98 -4.72 -7.87
CA TRP A 74 7.77 -3.91 -6.94
C TRP A 74 7.91 -4.60 -5.59
N SER A 75 6.79 -5.14 -5.07
CA SER A 75 6.69 -5.75 -3.74
C SER A 75 5.57 -6.82 -3.76
N PRO A 76 5.86 -8.05 -4.21
CA PRO A 76 4.82 -9.08 -4.37
C PRO A 76 4.06 -9.40 -3.08
N ARG A 77 4.76 -9.54 -1.95
CA ARG A 77 4.16 -9.82 -0.64
C ARG A 77 3.39 -8.61 -0.11
N GLY A 78 3.96 -7.40 -0.27
CA GLY A 78 3.29 -6.15 0.11
C GLY A 78 2.01 -5.92 -0.70
N ALA A 79 2.06 -6.08 -2.03
CA ALA A 79 0.90 -5.96 -2.90
C ALA A 79 -0.20 -6.98 -2.53
N SER A 80 0.16 -8.25 -2.33
CA SER A 80 -0.78 -9.29 -1.92
C SER A 80 -1.44 -8.95 -0.58
N ARG A 81 -0.67 -8.54 0.44
CA ARG A 81 -1.17 -8.15 1.75
C ARG A 81 -2.10 -6.94 1.67
N PHE A 82 -1.73 -5.91 0.90
CA PHE A 82 -2.60 -4.74 0.72
C PHE A 82 -3.95 -5.12 0.15
N LEU A 83 -3.97 -5.97 -0.88
CA LEU A 83 -5.21 -6.46 -1.50
C LEU A 83 -6.04 -7.37 -0.58
N GLU A 84 -5.40 -8.20 0.25
CA GLU A 84 -6.09 -8.98 1.29
C GLU A 84 -6.84 -8.05 2.26
N LEU A 85 -6.17 -7.00 2.74
CA LEU A 85 -6.74 -6.01 3.66
C LEU A 85 -7.89 -5.22 3.00
N VAL A 86 -7.72 -4.80 1.73
CA VAL A 86 -8.79 -4.14 0.96
C VAL A 86 -10.02 -5.02 0.82
N ARG A 87 -9.86 -6.31 0.49
CA ARG A 87 -10.97 -7.26 0.36
C ARG A 87 -11.64 -7.57 1.68
N ASP A 88 -10.89 -7.58 2.78
CA ASP A 88 -11.44 -7.69 4.12
C ASP A 88 -12.12 -6.40 4.61
N HIS A 89 -12.17 -5.34 3.79
CA HIS A 89 -12.67 -4.03 4.22
C HIS A 89 -11.96 -3.47 5.45
N TYR A 90 -10.68 -3.81 5.61
CA TYR A 90 -9.87 -3.44 6.77
C TYR A 90 -9.67 -1.93 6.90
N TYR A 91 -9.55 -1.24 5.75
CA TYR A 91 -9.31 0.20 5.72
C TYR A 91 -10.58 1.04 5.81
N ASP A 92 -11.77 0.43 5.83
CA ASP A 92 -13.03 1.18 5.94
C ASP A 92 -13.12 1.91 7.27
N GLY A 93 -13.32 3.22 7.21
CA GLY A 93 -13.35 4.10 8.39
C GLY A 93 -11.97 4.35 9.03
N CYS A 94 -10.88 3.96 8.38
CA CYS A 94 -9.53 4.06 8.94
C CYS A 94 -9.05 5.50 8.99
N ALA A 95 -8.58 5.96 10.15
CA ALA A 95 -8.04 7.30 10.34
C ALA A 95 -6.70 7.48 9.60
N LEU A 96 -6.50 8.67 9.01
CA LEU A 96 -5.20 9.15 8.57
C LEU A 96 -4.46 9.68 9.80
N ASN A 97 -3.89 8.75 10.56
CA ASN A 97 -3.41 9.02 11.91
C ASN A 97 -2.06 9.77 11.99
N ARG A 98 -1.37 9.94 10.88
CA ARG A 98 -0.13 10.71 10.77
C ARG A 98 -0.12 11.41 9.43
N VAL A 99 -0.21 12.73 9.41
CA VAL A 99 -0.14 13.54 8.20
C VAL A 99 0.94 14.60 8.39
N VAL A 100 2.09 14.38 7.78
CA VAL A 100 3.26 15.26 7.84
C VAL A 100 3.54 15.81 6.44
N PRO A 101 3.29 17.09 6.18
CA PRO A 101 3.51 17.71 4.88
C PRO A 101 4.95 17.53 4.39
N ALA A 102 5.12 17.33 3.08
CA ALA A 102 6.41 17.12 2.44
C ALA A 102 7.22 15.95 3.05
N PHE A 103 6.53 14.95 3.59
CA PHE A 103 7.12 13.73 4.12
C PHE A 103 6.20 12.54 3.82
N LEU A 104 5.26 12.20 4.72
CA LEU A 104 4.34 11.08 4.53
C LEU A 104 2.98 11.30 5.18
N THR A 105 1.98 10.55 4.69
CA THR A 105 0.75 10.26 5.43
C THR A 105 0.69 8.76 5.71
N GLN A 106 0.42 8.38 6.96
CA GLN A 106 0.32 6.99 7.41
C GLN A 106 -1.09 6.69 7.92
N PHE A 107 -1.56 5.48 7.61
CA PHE A 107 -2.84 4.92 8.03
C PHE A 107 -2.73 3.40 8.14
N GLY A 108 -3.79 2.73 8.62
CA GLY A 108 -3.81 1.27 8.68
C GLY A 108 -3.95 0.71 10.09
N ILE A 109 -4.43 1.52 11.05
CA ILE A 109 -4.92 1.03 12.33
C ILE A 109 -6.45 1.05 12.22
N ALA A 110 -7.06 -0.09 11.91
CA ALA A 110 -8.48 -0.20 11.52
C ALA A 110 -9.45 0.37 12.58
N ALA A 111 -10.55 0.96 12.12
CA ALA A 111 -11.65 1.41 12.98
C ALA A 111 -12.33 0.21 13.67
N ASP A 112 -12.56 -0.86 12.93
CA ASP A 112 -13.10 -2.10 13.44
C ASP A 112 -12.12 -2.78 14.38
N THR A 113 -12.51 -2.92 15.65
CA THR A 113 -11.67 -3.48 16.72
C THR A 113 -11.34 -4.97 16.51
N GLU A 114 -12.26 -5.75 15.96
CA GLU A 114 -12.04 -7.18 15.71
C GLU A 114 -11.04 -7.37 14.56
N LYS A 115 -11.21 -6.63 13.47
CA LYS A 115 -10.25 -6.62 12.36
C LYS A 115 -8.88 -6.11 12.80
N ARG A 116 -8.83 -5.04 13.59
CA ARG A 116 -7.59 -4.50 14.17
C ARG A 116 -6.83 -5.55 14.97
N ARG A 117 -7.51 -6.29 15.85
CA ARG A 117 -6.91 -7.39 16.62
C ARG A 117 -6.49 -8.55 15.73
N HIS A 118 -7.31 -8.92 14.74
CA HIS A 118 -7.04 -10.03 13.84
C HIS A 118 -5.77 -9.82 13.02
N TRP A 119 -5.53 -8.61 12.51
CA TRP A 119 -4.43 -8.33 11.61
C TRP A 119 -3.15 -7.85 12.32
N ARG A 120 -3.23 -7.40 13.57
CA ARG A 120 -2.13 -6.80 14.31
C ARG A 120 -0.86 -7.66 14.34
N ASP A 121 -1.00 -8.95 14.60
CA ASP A 121 0.12 -9.88 14.78
C ASP A 121 0.41 -10.73 13.53
N ARG A 122 -0.17 -10.36 12.38
CA ARG A 122 -0.03 -11.08 11.12
C ARG A 122 0.98 -10.40 10.20
N SER A 123 2.25 -10.41 10.62
CA SER A 123 3.32 -9.86 9.82
C SER A 123 3.60 -10.68 8.55
N ILE A 124 4.17 -10.00 7.56
CA ILE A 124 4.69 -10.62 6.33
C ILE A 124 6.20 -10.42 6.23
N ALA A 125 6.87 -11.36 5.59
CA ALA A 125 8.29 -11.24 5.29
C ALA A 125 8.57 -10.04 4.35
N ASP A 126 9.76 -9.47 4.46
CA ASP A 126 10.18 -8.38 3.59
C ASP A 126 10.29 -8.84 2.13
N ASP A 127 9.97 -7.94 1.22
CA ASP A 127 10.20 -8.17 -0.21
C ASP A 127 11.65 -7.79 -0.58
N PRO A 128 12.24 -8.49 -1.55
CA PRO A 128 13.52 -8.07 -2.10
C PRO A 128 13.43 -6.66 -2.68
N LYS A 129 14.40 -5.82 -2.37
CA LYS A 129 14.46 -4.46 -2.93
C LYS A 129 14.78 -4.51 -4.42
N ARG A 130 14.03 -3.73 -5.19
CA ARG A 130 14.29 -3.49 -6.61
C ARG A 130 15.17 -2.22 -6.73
N LYS A 131 16.39 -2.38 -7.21
CA LYS A 131 17.36 -1.26 -7.32
C LYS A 131 16.88 -0.14 -8.25
N GLU A 132 16.06 -0.51 -9.23
CA GLU A 132 15.46 0.39 -10.23
C GLU A 132 14.22 1.12 -9.72
N VAL A 133 13.72 0.79 -8.54
CA VAL A 133 12.51 1.39 -7.93
C VAL A 133 12.93 2.21 -6.72
N GLY A 134 13.18 3.49 -6.95
CA GLY A 134 13.32 4.49 -5.89
C GLY A 134 11.96 5.06 -5.47
N PHE A 135 11.89 5.68 -4.30
CA PHE A 135 10.67 6.34 -3.85
C PHE A 135 10.43 7.66 -4.57
N LEU A 136 9.18 7.92 -4.92
CA LEU A 136 8.68 9.17 -5.47
C LEU A 136 7.42 9.61 -4.72
N PRO A 137 7.06 10.90 -4.75
CA PRO A 137 5.77 11.36 -4.23
C PRO A 137 4.60 10.57 -4.82
N GLY A 138 3.65 10.20 -3.98
CA GLY A 138 2.50 9.36 -4.34
C GLY A 138 2.74 7.86 -4.25
N MET A 139 3.96 7.39 -4.04
CA MET A 139 4.22 5.97 -3.82
C MET A 139 3.78 5.52 -2.43
N LEU A 140 3.29 4.27 -2.36
CA LEU A 140 2.84 3.63 -1.14
C LEU A 140 3.76 2.49 -0.74
N SER A 141 4.04 2.39 0.55
CA SER A 141 4.76 1.26 1.16
C SER A 141 4.18 0.93 2.54
N PHE A 142 4.50 -0.26 3.04
CA PHE A 142 4.18 -0.60 4.42
C PHE A 142 5.12 0.12 5.40
N ALA A 143 4.55 0.59 6.49
CA ALA A 143 5.31 0.92 7.69
C ALA A 143 5.74 -0.38 8.41
N GLY A 144 6.82 -0.29 9.17
CA GLY A 144 7.35 -1.41 9.94
C GLY A 144 8.20 -0.93 11.10
N SER A 145 8.52 -1.83 12.00
CA SER A 145 9.34 -1.59 13.19
C SER A 145 10.59 -2.47 13.25
N GLY A 146 10.97 -3.06 12.11
CA GLY A 146 12.10 -3.96 11.96
C GLY A 146 11.90 -4.92 10.80
N PRO A 147 12.87 -5.77 10.49
CA PRO A 147 12.74 -6.80 9.45
C PRO A 147 11.51 -7.68 9.69
N ASP A 148 10.81 -8.03 8.61
CA ASP A 148 9.64 -8.91 8.60
C ASP A 148 8.49 -8.47 9.54
N SER A 149 8.36 -7.16 9.80
CA SER A 149 7.38 -6.59 10.73
C SER A 149 6.16 -5.94 10.05
N ARG A 150 6.12 -5.91 8.73
CA ARG A 150 4.99 -5.33 7.97
C ARG A 150 3.71 -6.11 8.24
N ASN A 151 2.63 -5.44 8.63
CA ASN A 151 1.32 -6.09 8.88
C ASN A 151 0.17 -5.41 8.14
N ALA A 152 -0.27 -4.24 8.56
CA ALA A 152 -1.44 -3.55 8.01
C ALA A 152 -1.25 -2.03 7.84
N GLU A 153 -0.28 -1.43 8.54
CA GLU A 153 -0.02 0.01 8.43
C GLU A 153 0.76 0.32 7.15
N VAL A 154 0.27 1.29 6.40
CA VAL A 154 0.87 1.76 5.15
C VAL A 154 1.05 3.27 5.19
N PHE A 155 2.00 3.75 4.40
CA PHE A 155 2.18 5.18 4.19
C PHE A 155 2.17 5.52 2.70
N VAL A 156 1.79 6.75 2.40
CA VAL A 156 1.97 7.38 1.08
C VAL A 156 2.96 8.53 1.21
N VAL A 157 3.90 8.61 0.26
CA VAL A 157 4.86 9.72 0.19
C VAL A 157 4.13 10.99 -0.24
N MET A 158 4.25 12.05 0.54
CA MET A 158 3.53 13.30 0.31
C MET A 158 4.09 14.09 -0.87
N PRO A 159 3.26 14.97 -1.50
CA PRO A 159 3.75 15.95 -2.46
C PRO A 159 4.84 16.84 -1.85
N ASN A 160 5.72 17.35 -2.71
CA ASN A 160 6.81 18.25 -2.33
C ASN A 160 7.83 17.66 -1.32
N THR A 161 7.87 16.34 -1.15
CA THR A 161 8.92 15.68 -0.36
C THR A 161 10.28 15.97 -1.00
N PRO A 162 11.24 16.57 -0.27
CA PRO A 162 12.54 16.89 -0.80
C PRO A 162 13.36 15.66 -1.23
N GLU A 163 14.19 15.79 -2.24
CA GLU A 163 14.98 14.68 -2.80
C GLU A 163 15.82 13.96 -1.73
N HIS A 164 16.46 14.70 -0.82
CA HIS A 164 17.23 14.09 0.27
C HIS A 164 16.37 13.27 1.25
N GLN A 165 15.07 13.57 1.38
CA GLN A 165 14.14 12.74 2.15
C GLN A 165 13.65 11.54 1.36
N LEU A 166 13.47 11.67 0.03
CA LEU A 166 13.13 10.53 -0.83
C LEU A 166 14.19 9.43 -0.77
N GLU A 167 15.46 9.81 -0.63
CA GLU A 167 16.58 8.87 -0.47
C GLU A 167 16.53 8.07 0.84
N TYR A 168 15.90 8.61 1.89
CA TYR A 168 15.69 7.90 3.16
C TYR A 168 14.60 6.84 3.09
N PHE A 169 13.54 7.07 2.29
CA PHE A 169 12.54 6.04 2.06
C PHE A 169 13.19 4.85 1.37
N GLY A 170 12.92 3.65 1.88
CA GLY A 170 13.57 2.44 1.39
C GLY A 170 14.95 2.18 2.00
N ALA A 171 15.43 2.97 2.96
CA ALA A 171 16.64 2.63 3.70
C ALA A 171 16.47 1.34 4.51
N ASN A 172 15.29 1.14 5.09
CA ASN A 172 14.94 -0.05 5.85
C ASN A 172 14.49 -1.20 4.94
N SER A 173 14.75 -2.47 5.33
CA SER A 173 14.42 -3.65 4.52
C SER A 173 12.92 -3.77 4.23
N TRP A 174 12.08 -3.37 5.19
CA TRP A 174 10.62 -3.44 5.08
C TRP A 174 9.99 -2.36 4.19
N GLU A 175 10.72 -1.30 3.87
CA GLU A 175 10.22 -0.21 3.04
C GLU A 175 10.45 -0.52 1.56
N THR A 176 9.54 -1.26 0.95
CA THR A 176 9.54 -1.56 -0.48
C THR A 176 8.19 -1.08 -1.06
N PRO A 177 8.18 -0.14 -2.01
CA PRO A 177 6.92 0.37 -2.56
C PRO A 177 6.15 -0.74 -3.27
N PHE A 178 4.83 -0.74 -3.10
CA PHE A 178 3.93 -1.72 -3.74
C PHE A 178 2.91 -1.08 -4.69
N GLY A 179 2.85 0.24 -4.72
CA GLY A 179 1.90 0.95 -5.55
C GLY A 179 2.15 2.44 -5.60
N ILE A 180 1.37 3.13 -6.43
CA ILE A 180 1.45 4.57 -6.63
C ILE A 180 0.06 5.15 -6.92
N VAL A 181 -0.20 6.36 -6.47
CA VAL A 181 -1.40 7.13 -6.81
C VAL A 181 -1.42 7.42 -8.30
N LYS A 182 -2.56 7.16 -8.97
CA LYS A 182 -2.70 7.30 -10.43
C LYS A 182 -2.88 8.75 -10.90
N GLN A 183 -3.64 9.52 -10.14
CA GLN A 183 -3.94 10.90 -10.50
C GLN A 183 -2.76 11.81 -10.20
N PRO A 184 -2.65 12.98 -10.87
CA PRO A 184 -1.78 14.05 -10.42
C PRO A 184 -2.08 14.40 -8.95
N LEU A 185 -1.06 14.50 -8.11
CA LEU A 185 -1.25 14.59 -6.66
C LEU A 185 -1.99 15.84 -6.21
N ASP A 186 -1.89 16.93 -6.96
CA ASP A 186 -2.59 18.20 -6.73
C ASP A 186 -4.10 18.11 -7.03
N GLU A 187 -4.52 17.13 -7.84
CA GLU A 187 -5.92 16.83 -8.12
C GLU A 187 -6.55 15.86 -7.11
N THR A 188 -5.74 15.28 -6.21
CA THR A 188 -6.17 14.29 -5.21
C THR A 188 -6.49 14.93 -3.86
N PRO A 189 -7.18 14.22 -2.95
CA PRO A 189 -7.39 14.69 -1.58
C PRO A 189 -6.11 14.82 -0.75
N ILE A 190 -4.99 14.21 -1.17
CA ILE A 190 -3.71 14.17 -0.44
C ILE A 190 -3.23 15.58 -0.02
N SER A 191 -3.34 16.55 -0.92
CA SER A 191 -2.91 17.93 -0.66
C SER A 191 -3.81 18.70 0.32
N ARG A 192 -4.96 18.13 0.68
CA ARG A 192 -6.01 18.76 1.51
C ARG A 192 -6.27 18.04 2.83
N TRP A 193 -5.63 16.91 3.08
CA TRP A 193 -5.76 16.20 4.34
C TRP A 193 -5.32 17.06 5.51
N HIS A 194 -6.05 16.98 6.63
CA HIS A 194 -5.74 17.69 7.85
C HIS A 194 -4.36 17.30 8.38
N VAL A 195 -3.50 18.29 8.60
CA VAL A 195 -2.14 18.08 9.10
C VAL A 195 -2.20 17.75 10.58
N THR A 196 -1.87 16.51 10.92
CA THR A 196 -1.81 16.06 12.33
C THR A 196 -0.43 16.21 12.95
N GLY A 197 0.60 16.40 12.12
CA GLY A 197 1.98 16.31 12.56
C GLY A 197 2.49 14.89 12.74
N ASP A 198 3.69 14.78 13.30
CA ASP A 198 4.33 13.49 13.56
C ASP A 198 3.73 12.80 14.79
N ILE A 199 3.77 11.46 14.79
CA ILE A 199 3.23 10.65 15.89
C ILE A 199 4.03 10.84 17.18
N HIS A 200 3.34 10.67 18.33
CA HIS A 200 4.02 10.61 19.63
C HIS A 200 5.02 9.42 19.67
N PRO A 201 6.25 9.54 20.22
CA PRO A 201 6.81 10.74 20.91
C PRO A 201 7.64 11.67 19.99
N PHE A 202 7.59 11.49 18.67
CA PHE A 202 8.38 12.29 17.71
C PHE A 202 7.76 13.66 17.41
N GLY A 203 6.46 13.82 17.70
CA GLY A 203 5.69 15.06 17.56
C GLY A 203 4.47 15.07 18.45
N ASP A 204 3.62 16.08 18.24
CA ASP A 204 2.38 16.30 19.00
C ASP A 204 1.14 15.65 18.36
N GLY A 205 1.34 14.81 17.35
CA GLY A 205 0.26 14.11 16.67
C GLY A 205 -0.29 12.92 17.47
N THR A 206 -0.97 12.01 16.80
CA THR A 206 -1.62 10.88 17.46
C THR A 206 -0.61 9.92 18.08
N ASP A 207 -1.04 9.17 19.08
CA ASP A 207 -0.28 8.05 19.66
C ASP A 207 -0.81 6.72 19.08
N PRO A 208 -0.06 6.05 18.19
CA PRO A 208 -0.48 4.77 17.61
C PRO A 208 -0.76 3.70 18.67
N GLN A 209 -0.05 3.71 19.80
CA GLN A 209 -0.27 2.74 20.88
C GLN A 209 -1.64 2.94 21.54
N ARG A 210 -2.11 4.18 21.62
CA ARG A 210 -3.46 4.49 22.10
C ARG A 210 -4.53 4.09 21.08
N ILE A 211 -4.27 4.28 19.79
CA ILE A 211 -5.23 3.89 18.74
C ILE A 211 -5.44 2.36 18.71
N TYR A 212 -4.41 1.59 19.05
CA TYR A 212 -4.51 0.13 19.11
C TYR A 212 -5.33 -0.39 20.30
N GLN A 213 -5.66 0.43 21.29
CA GLN A 213 -6.55 0.04 22.39
C GLN A 213 -8.01 -0.07 21.90
N ASP A 214 -8.86 -0.71 22.70
CA ASP A 214 -10.27 -0.90 22.36
C ASP A 214 -11.02 0.43 22.18
N ASP A 215 -10.69 1.42 23.02
CA ASP A 215 -11.20 2.79 22.99
C ASP A 215 -10.41 3.71 22.05
N GLY A 216 -9.56 3.17 21.20
CA GLY A 216 -8.62 3.96 20.38
C GLY A 216 -9.29 4.98 19.45
N TYR A 217 -10.43 4.64 18.89
CA TYR A 217 -11.18 5.57 18.03
C TYR A 217 -11.96 6.61 18.83
N GLU A 218 -12.40 6.31 20.06
CA GLU A 218 -12.94 7.30 20.99
C GLU A 218 -11.86 8.31 21.39
N TYR A 219 -10.63 7.83 21.64
CA TYR A 219 -9.45 8.68 21.84
C TYR A 219 -9.22 9.63 20.65
N LEU A 220 -9.27 9.13 19.41
CA LEU A 220 -9.11 9.97 18.21
C LEU A 220 -10.22 11.02 18.10
N MET A 221 -11.48 10.62 18.21
CA MET A 221 -12.61 11.55 18.12
C MET A 221 -12.56 12.65 19.18
N THR A 222 -12.06 12.33 20.37
CA THR A 222 -11.99 13.29 21.50
C THR A 222 -10.83 14.26 21.36
N ASN A 223 -9.64 13.76 20.95
CA ASN A 223 -8.42 14.56 21.01
C ASN A 223 -8.01 15.12 19.63
N PHE A 224 -8.49 14.51 18.54
CA PHE A 224 -8.15 14.87 17.17
C PHE A 224 -9.41 14.92 16.28
N PRO A 225 -10.39 15.77 16.59
CA PRO A 225 -11.70 15.78 15.90
C PRO A 225 -11.65 16.23 14.44
N GLU A 226 -10.53 16.79 13.99
CA GLU A 226 -10.32 17.26 12.63
C GLU A 226 -9.63 16.25 11.70
N LEU A 227 -9.33 15.04 12.23
CA LEU A 227 -8.73 13.97 11.42
C LEU A 227 -9.54 13.67 10.16
N ASP A 228 -8.84 13.41 9.08
CA ASP A 228 -9.42 12.80 7.90
C ASP A 228 -9.36 11.27 7.98
N TYR A 229 -10.25 10.64 7.20
CA TYR A 229 -10.46 9.20 7.23
C TYR A 229 -10.51 8.64 5.81
N ILE A 230 -10.05 7.40 5.67
CA ILE A 230 -10.43 6.55 4.55
C ILE A 230 -11.85 6.07 4.82
N GLU A 231 -12.80 6.45 3.98
CA GLU A 231 -14.19 5.98 4.11
C GLU A 231 -14.32 4.54 3.62
N THR A 232 -13.80 4.27 2.44
CA THR A 232 -13.76 2.91 1.85
C THR A 232 -12.55 2.72 0.95
N CYS A 233 -12.12 1.45 0.76
CA CYS A 233 -11.22 1.04 -0.32
C CYS A 233 -11.78 -0.20 -1.01
N ARG A 234 -11.78 -0.22 -2.36
CA ARG A 234 -12.27 -1.34 -3.18
C ARG A 234 -11.34 -1.60 -4.36
N VAL A 235 -11.22 -2.86 -4.72
CA VAL A 235 -10.57 -3.21 -5.99
C VAL A 235 -11.55 -2.87 -7.12
N GLU A 236 -11.15 -1.93 -7.99
CA GLU A 236 -11.98 -1.45 -9.09
C GLU A 236 -11.67 -2.16 -10.41
N GLU A 237 -10.39 -2.36 -10.68
CA GLU A 237 -9.94 -2.87 -11.97
C GLU A 237 -8.73 -3.79 -11.80
N ILE A 238 -8.75 -4.90 -12.49
CA ILE A 238 -7.60 -5.76 -12.70
C ILE A 238 -7.38 -5.82 -14.21
N SER A 239 -6.29 -5.23 -14.68
CA SER A 239 -5.91 -5.28 -16.09
C SER A 239 -4.67 -6.12 -16.28
N VAL A 240 -4.70 -6.97 -17.30
CA VAL A 240 -3.50 -7.62 -17.81
C VAL A 240 -3.14 -6.85 -19.08
N ASN A 241 -2.00 -6.18 -19.09
CA ASN A 241 -1.53 -5.47 -20.27
C ASN A 241 -1.30 -6.45 -21.42
N SER A 242 -2.36 -6.73 -22.18
CA SER A 242 -2.30 -7.53 -23.41
C SER A 242 -1.84 -6.74 -24.64
N ASP A 243 -1.73 -5.40 -24.51
CA ASP A 243 -1.47 -4.51 -25.63
C ASP A 243 0.00 -4.06 -25.70
N LYS A 244 0.90 -5.02 -25.92
CA LYS A 244 2.09 -4.75 -26.71
C LYS A 244 2.01 -5.65 -27.93
N GLU A 245 1.18 -5.23 -28.88
CA GLU A 245 1.43 -5.60 -30.27
C GLU A 245 2.83 -5.12 -30.65
N LEU A 246 3.58 -6.04 -31.20
CA LEU A 246 4.93 -5.93 -31.73
C LEU A 246 5.01 -4.91 -32.87
#